data_231a396d197848281552354801680bbd
#
_entry.id   231a396d197848281552354801680bbd
#
_cell.length_a   1.000
_cell.length_b   1.000
_cell.length_c   1.000
_cell.angle_alpha   90.00
_cell.angle_beta   90.00
_cell.angle_gamma   90.00
#
_symmetry.space_group_name_H-M   'P 1'
#
loop_
_entity.id
_entity.type
_entity.pdbx_description
1 polymer ?
#
loop_
_entity_poly.entity_id
_entity_poly.type
_entity_poly.pdbx_seq_one_letter_code
_entity_poly.pdbx_strand_id
1 'polypeptide(L)'
;MIVLGALLVLGVLQGLVWAAVAPGVPYKVLADGRFGALPTTSTYHFVAAAIFALSGMVIGVVVAAAAWQIRSARGWQMLVTVVGGSLVGATVGWLLGEVLAGGVDPASVGVTAADSIVTAPATTGTWLVVLAQPALAAAVYTFLAAWNGHPTLDRPDLYEVS
;
A
#
# COMPACT_ATOMS: atom_id res chain seq x y z
N MET A 1 -17.83 0.98 11.23
CA MET A 1 -17.99 1.52 9.86
C MET A 1 -17.10 2.73 9.57
N ILE A 2 -16.97 3.70 10.45
CA ILE A 2 -16.14 4.92 10.23
C ILE A 2 -14.68 4.57 9.95
N VAL A 3 -14.07 3.66 10.72
CA VAL A 3 -12.68 3.25 10.56
C VAL A 3 -12.43 2.63 9.18
N LEU A 4 -13.30 1.74 8.73
CA LEU A 4 -13.19 1.13 7.39
C LEU A 4 -13.31 2.17 6.27
N GLY A 5 -14.25 3.12 6.40
CA GLY A 5 -14.40 4.22 5.44
C GLY A 5 -13.13 5.08 5.36
N ALA A 6 -12.55 5.43 6.52
CA ALA A 6 -11.30 6.19 6.59
C ALA A 6 -10.13 5.43 5.92
N LEU A 7 -10.03 4.11 6.15
CA LEU A 7 -8.99 3.27 5.54
C LEU A 7 -9.11 3.20 4.03
N LEU A 8 -10.33 3.12 3.49
CA LEU A 8 -10.56 3.16 2.04
C LEU A 8 -10.15 4.51 1.44
N VAL A 9 -10.54 5.62 2.09
CA VAL A 9 -10.14 6.97 1.65
C VAL A 9 -8.62 7.11 1.66
N LEU A 10 -7.93 6.66 2.70
CA LEU A 10 -6.47 6.67 2.78
C LEU A 10 -5.83 5.82 1.68
N GLY A 11 -6.41 4.65 1.37
CA GLY A 11 -5.95 3.81 0.26
C GLY A 11 -6.08 4.50 -1.09
N VAL A 12 -7.23 5.13 -1.36
CA VAL A 12 -7.43 5.93 -2.58
C VAL A 12 -6.41 7.05 -2.67
N LEU A 13 -6.21 7.83 -1.59
CA LEU A 13 -5.23 8.91 -1.56
C LEU A 13 -3.80 8.38 -1.79
N GLN A 14 -3.44 7.25 -1.19
CA GLN A 14 -2.15 6.60 -1.42
C GLN A 14 -1.95 6.26 -2.89
N GLY A 15 -2.94 5.65 -3.54
CA GLY A 15 -2.89 5.29 -4.96
C GLY A 15 -2.74 6.52 -5.87
N LEU A 16 -3.49 7.60 -5.59
CA LEU A 16 -3.39 8.86 -6.33
C LEU A 16 -2.00 9.51 -6.20
N VAL A 17 -1.49 9.60 -4.97
CA VAL A 17 -0.15 10.16 -4.71
C VAL A 17 0.90 9.30 -5.39
N TRP A 18 0.81 7.98 -5.25
CA TRP A 18 1.76 7.06 -5.88
C TRP A 18 1.75 7.20 -7.41
N ALA A 19 0.58 7.24 -8.05
CA ALA A 19 0.47 7.42 -9.50
C ALA A 19 1.12 8.73 -9.99
N ALA A 20 1.11 9.77 -9.15
CA ALA A 20 1.70 11.06 -9.47
C ALA A 20 3.22 11.12 -9.29
N VAL A 21 3.79 10.32 -8.35
CA VAL A 21 5.22 10.42 -7.98
C VAL A 21 6.05 9.20 -8.42
N ALA A 22 5.41 8.07 -8.73
CA ALA A 22 6.13 6.87 -9.14
C ALA A 22 6.79 7.09 -10.51
N PRO A 23 8.08 6.72 -10.65
CA PRO A 23 8.78 6.90 -11.91
C PRO A 23 8.28 5.90 -12.96
N GLY A 24 7.99 6.40 -14.16
CA GLY A 24 7.71 5.55 -15.31
C GLY A 24 8.93 4.70 -15.71
N VAL A 25 8.69 3.58 -16.36
CA VAL A 25 9.72 2.59 -16.69
C VAL A 25 10.22 2.81 -18.13
N PRO A 26 11.51 3.14 -18.35
CA PRO A 26 12.06 3.32 -19.68
C PRO A 26 12.33 1.97 -20.36
N TYR A 27 11.94 1.87 -21.61
CA TYR A 27 12.22 0.76 -22.52
C TYR A 27 12.81 1.27 -23.84
N LYS A 28 13.69 0.47 -24.44
CA LYS A 28 14.22 0.73 -25.80
C LYS A 28 13.34 0.02 -26.82
N VAL A 29 12.92 0.74 -27.86
CA VAL A 29 12.23 0.14 -29.01
C VAL A 29 13.26 -0.49 -29.93
N LEU A 30 13.14 -1.80 -30.15
CA LEU A 30 14.00 -2.57 -31.04
C LEU A 30 13.56 -2.41 -32.50
N ALA A 31 14.45 -2.74 -33.44
CA ALA A 31 14.19 -2.65 -34.88
C ALA A 31 13.02 -3.54 -35.37
N ASP A 32 12.70 -4.59 -34.60
CA ASP A 32 11.57 -5.49 -34.85
C ASP A 32 10.26 -5.02 -34.18
N GLY A 33 10.26 -3.81 -33.57
CA GLY A 33 9.10 -3.24 -32.87
C GLY A 33 8.88 -3.80 -31.47
N ARG A 34 9.74 -4.70 -30.97
CA ARG A 34 9.66 -5.18 -29.59
C ARG A 34 10.33 -4.23 -28.62
N PHE A 35 10.00 -4.37 -27.33
CA PHE A 35 10.58 -3.57 -26.26
C PHE A 35 11.71 -4.32 -25.58
N GLY A 36 12.90 -3.72 -25.63
CA GLY A 36 14.08 -4.19 -24.91
C GLY A 36 14.13 -3.56 -23.51
N ALA A 37 14.24 -4.38 -22.47
CA ALA A 37 14.51 -3.89 -21.13
C ALA A 37 15.91 -3.26 -21.08
N LEU A 38 16.01 -2.08 -20.48
CA LEU A 38 17.30 -1.46 -20.18
C LEU A 38 17.86 -2.05 -18.88
N PRO A 39 19.19 -2.01 -18.66
CA PRO A 39 19.78 -2.45 -17.40
C PRO A 39 19.18 -1.78 -16.15
N THR A 40 18.63 -0.57 -16.31
CA THR A 40 18.00 0.22 -15.25
C THR A 40 16.52 -0.10 -15.01
N THR A 41 15.88 -0.88 -15.87
CA THR A 41 14.43 -1.18 -15.79
C THR A 41 14.05 -1.76 -14.43
N SER A 42 14.85 -2.71 -13.91
CA SER A 42 14.61 -3.31 -12.59
C SER A 42 14.70 -2.28 -11.44
N THR A 43 15.57 -1.29 -11.58
CA THR A 43 15.69 -0.20 -10.58
C THR A 43 14.42 0.64 -10.52
N TYR A 44 13.81 0.96 -11.66
CA TYR A 44 12.56 1.72 -11.70
C TYR A 44 11.40 0.97 -11.06
N HIS A 45 11.26 -0.34 -11.31
CA HIS A 45 10.27 -1.18 -10.63
C HIS A 45 10.50 -1.21 -9.13
N PHE A 46 11.77 -1.37 -8.70
CA PHE A 46 12.10 -1.35 -7.28
C PHE A 46 11.76 -0.01 -6.62
N VAL A 47 12.10 1.11 -7.25
CA VAL A 47 11.79 2.45 -6.72
C VAL A 47 10.29 2.66 -6.62
N ALA A 48 9.52 2.30 -7.64
CA ALA A 48 8.07 2.40 -7.63
C ALA A 48 7.46 1.54 -6.50
N ALA A 49 7.93 0.30 -6.34
CA ALA A 49 7.52 -0.59 -5.25
C ALA A 49 7.89 -0.03 -3.87
N ALA A 50 9.11 0.52 -3.72
CA ALA A 50 9.59 1.10 -2.46
C ALA A 50 8.75 2.32 -2.05
N ILE A 51 8.40 3.22 -2.99
CA ILE A 51 7.55 4.38 -2.71
C ILE A 51 6.17 3.91 -2.21
N PHE A 52 5.57 2.90 -2.85
CA PHE A 52 4.28 2.37 -2.42
C PHE A 52 4.37 1.71 -1.04
N ALA A 53 5.35 0.85 -0.83
CA ALA A 53 5.53 0.16 0.45
C ALA A 53 5.81 1.12 1.61
N LEU A 54 6.73 2.09 1.43
CA LEU A 54 7.08 3.06 2.46
C LEU A 54 5.90 3.98 2.81
N SER A 55 5.17 4.47 1.81
CA SER A 55 3.95 5.27 2.07
C SER A 55 2.90 4.44 2.80
N GLY A 56 2.70 3.17 2.42
CA GLY A 56 1.82 2.24 3.12
C GLY A 56 2.25 1.99 4.56
N MET A 57 3.54 1.83 4.84
CA MET A 57 4.06 1.70 6.20
C MET A 57 3.74 2.92 7.06
N VAL A 58 3.95 4.13 6.54
CA VAL A 58 3.59 5.38 7.25
C VAL A 58 2.09 5.42 7.56
N ILE A 59 1.25 5.11 6.59
CA ILE A 59 -0.21 5.03 6.79
C ILE A 59 -0.55 3.98 7.84
N GLY A 60 0.09 2.80 7.80
CA GLY A 60 -0.10 1.73 8.78
C GLY A 60 0.19 2.18 10.21
N VAL A 61 1.30 2.90 10.44
CA VAL A 61 1.64 3.49 11.75
C VAL A 61 0.57 4.48 12.21
N VAL A 62 0.21 5.42 11.34
CA VAL A 62 -0.77 6.47 11.68
C VAL A 62 -2.13 5.87 12.02
N VAL A 63 -2.60 4.91 11.22
CA VAL A 63 -3.88 4.24 11.44
C VAL A 63 -3.88 3.43 12.73
N ALA A 64 -2.81 2.67 13.01
CA ALA A 64 -2.70 1.92 14.25
C ALA A 64 -2.70 2.83 15.48
N ALA A 65 -1.94 3.93 15.43
CA ALA A 65 -1.90 4.92 16.50
C ALA A 65 -3.24 5.63 16.70
N ALA A 66 -3.93 5.99 15.61
CA ALA A 66 -5.27 6.60 15.67
C ALA A 66 -6.32 5.62 16.23
N ALA A 67 -6.31 4.37 15.78
CA ALA A 67 -7.21 3.33 16.27
C ALA A 67 -6.98 3.07 17.78
N TRP A 68 -5.73 3.14 18.24
CA TRP A 68 -5.39 3.02 19.66
C TRP A 68 -6.01 4.12 20.53
N GLN A 69 -6.26 5.32 19.99
CA GLN A 69 -6.91 6.40 20.74
C GLN A 69 -8.39 6.12 21.04
N ILE A 70 -9.03 5.22 20.30
CA ILE A 70 -10.45 4.85 20.50
C ILE A 70 -10.55 3.84 21.65
N ARG A 71 -10.50 4.34 22.89
CA ARG A 71 -10.45 3.52 24.11
C ARG A 71 -11.61 2.53 24.24
N SER A 72 -12.80 2.89 23.81
CA SER A 72 -14.02 2.08 23.90
C SER A 72 -14.04 0.86 22.97
N ALA A 73 -13.16 0.83 21.97
CA ALA A 73 -13.12 -0.24 20.96
C ALA A 73 -11.78 -1.01 20.95
N ARG A 74 -10.91 -0.78 21.97
CA ARG A 74 -9.64 -1.51 22.07
C ARG A 74 -9.89 -3.01 22.20
N GLY A 75 -9.07 -3.80 21.52
CA GLY A 75 -9.12 -5.25 21.59
C GLY A 75 -8.85 -5.91 20.23
N TRP A 76 -9.00 -7.22 20.20
CA TRP A 76 -8.72 -8.01 19.00
C TRP A 76 -9.61 -7.64 17.81
N GLN A 77 -10.86 -7.24 18.06
CA GLN A 77 -11.78 -6.81 17.00
C GLN A 77 -11.28 -5.55 16.28
N MET A 78 -10.72 -4.59 17.03
CA MET A 78 -10.11 -3.40 16.45
C MET A 78 -8.85 -3.76 15.66
N LEU A 79 -8.01 -4.67 16.17
CA LEU A 79 -6.85 -5.17 15.45
C LEU A 79 -7.26 -5.77 14.10
N VAL A 80 -8.24 -6.67 14.09
CA VAL A 80 -8.75 -7.29 12.84
C VAL A 80 -9.30 -6.24 11.89
N THR A 81 -10.04 -5.25 12.41
CA THR A 81 -10.59 -4.15 11.60
C THR A 81 -9.49 -3.30 10.97
N VAL A 82 -8.46 -2.96 11.74
CA VAL A 82 -7.33 -2.14 11.28
C VAL A 82 -6.51 -2.92 10.23
N VAL A 83 -6.18 -4.18 10.50
CA VAL A 83 -5.39 -5.02 9.58
C VAL A 83 -6.18 -5.32 8.31
N GLY A 84 -7.41 -5.81 8.44
CA GLY A 84 -8.27 -6.13 7.29
C GLY A 84 -8.61 -4.90 6.45
N GLY A 85 -8.96 -3.80 7.11
CA GLY A 85 -9.25 -2.54 6.44
C GLY A 85 -8.02 -1.92 5.77
N SER A 86 -6.83 -2.05 6.38
CA SER A 86 -5.56 -1.64 5.78
C SER A 86 -5.23 -2.48 4.53
N LEU A 87 -5.48 -3.77 4.58
CA LEU A 87 -5.28 -4.66 3.43
C LEU A 87 -6.19 -4.27 2.26
N VAL A 88 -7.49 -4.07 2.54
CA VAL A 88 -8.46 -3.65 1.51
C VAL A 88 -8.10 -2.26 0.96
N GLY A 89 -7.80 -1.29 1.84
CA GLY A 89 -7.41 0.06 1.45
C GLY A 89 -6.15 0.08 0.58
N ALA A 90 -5.10 -0.64 1.00
CA ALA A 90 -3.85 -0.75 0.24
C ALA A 90 -4.07 -1.45 -1.13
N THR A 91 -4.93 -2.47 -1.19
CA THR A 91 -5.27 -3.14 -2.46
C THR A 91 -5.98 -2.19 -3.42
N VAL A 92 -6.98 -1.44 -2.92
CA VAL A 92 -7.67 -0.42 -3.72
C VAL A 92 -6.69 0.66 -4.19
N GLY A 93 -5.81 1.13 -3.30
CA GLY A 93 -4.78 2.12 -3.65
C GLY A 93 -3.80 1.60 -4.71
N TRP A 94 -3.36 0.35 -4.58
CA TRP A 94 -2.48 -0.28 -5.56
C TRP A 94 -3.13 -0.39 -6.94
N LEU A 95 -4.34 -0.96 -7.01
CA LEU A 95 -5.08 -1.11 -8.27
C LEU A 95 -5.34 0.26 -8.92
N LEU A 96 -5.81 1.23 -8.14
CA LEU A 96 -6.07 2.58 -8.64
C LEU A 96 -4.79 3.26 -9.11
N GLY A 97 -3.70 3.12 -8.35
CA GLY A 97 -2.39 3.68 -8.67
C GLY A 97 -1.87 3.15 -10.01
N GLU A 98 -1.89 1.84 -10.23
CA GLU A 98 -1.42 1.25 -11.49
C GLU A 98 -2.30 1.65 -12.70
N VAL A 99 -3.62 1.78 -12.50
CA VAL A 99 -4.54 2.23 -13.57
C VAL A 99 -4.31 3.70 -13.94
N LEU A 100 -3.99 4.54 -12.95
CA LEU A 100 -3.83 6.00 -13.14
C LEU A 100 -2.38 6.39 -13.45
N ALA A 101 -1.41 5.50 -13.29
CA ALA A 101 -0.03 5.79 -13.61
C ALA A 101 0.12 6.20 -15.07
N GLY A 102 0.62 7.42 -15.29
CA GLY A 102 0.82 7.96 -16.63
C GLY A 102 2.00 7.30 -17.35
N GLY A 103 1.90 7.19 -18.65
CA GLY A 103 2.95 6.64 -19.52
C GLY A 103 2.42 6.28 -20.88
N VAL A 104 3.31 5.91 -21.79
CA VAL A 104 2.95 5.44 -23.11
C VAL A 104 2.80 3.91 -23.07
N ASP A 105 1.62 3.43 -23.46
CA ASP A 105 1.44 1.99 -23.62
C ASP A 105 2.44 1.47 -24.68
N PRO A 106 3.37 0.59 -24.30
CA PRO A 106 4.32 0.02 -25.22
C PRO A 106 3.67 -0.58 -26.47
N ALA A 107 2.50 -1.20 -26.34
CA ALA A 107 1.77 -1.79 -27.46
C ALA A 107 1.24 -0.76 -28.48
N SER A 108 1.14 0.50 -28.09
CA SER A 108 0.66 1.58 -28.97
C SER A 108 1.76 2.21 -29.84
N VAL A 109 3.03 1.92 -29.56
CA VAL A 109 4.18 2.50 -30.29
C VAL A 109 4.51 1.62 -31.50
N GLY A 110 4.24 2.11 -32.68
CA GLY A 110 4.54 1.41 -33.93
C GLY A 110 6.04 1.30 -34.24
N VAL A 111 6.39 0.49 -35.26
CA VAL A 111 7.76 0.21 -35.74
C VAL A 111 8.54 1.47 -36.16
N THR A 112 7.85 2.59 -36.37
CA THR A 112 8.43 3.88 -36.77
C THR A 112 9.32 4.53 -35.71
N ALA A 113 9.29 4.05 -34.46
CA ALA A 113 10.06 4.58 -33.35
C ALA A 113 11.29 3.71 -32.99
N ALA A 114 11.78 2.88 -33.93
CA ALA A 114 12.97 2.04 -33.71
C ALA A 114 14.15 2.88 -33.19
N ASP A 115 14.87 2.32 -32.20
CA ASP A 115 16.00 2.94 -31.49
C ASP A 115 15.64 4.10 -30.54
N SER A 116 14.35 4.43 -30.37
CA SER A 116 13.89 5.42 -29.40
C SER A 116 13.72 4.81 -27.99
N ILE A 117 13.76 5.68 -26.96
CA ILE A 117 13.40 5.31 -25.59
C ILE A 117 11.98 5.77 -25.32
N VAL A 118 11.14 4.85 -24.89
CA VAL A 118 9.75 5.08 -24.52
C VAL A 118 9.57 4.81 -23.04
N THR A 119 8.86 5.71 -22.33
CA THR A 119 8.56 5.55 -20.91
C THR A 119 7.17 4.94 -20.74
N ALA A 120 7.14 3.68 -20.29
CA ALA A 120 5.91 2.98 -19.93
C ALA A 120 5.37 3.46 -18.58
N PRO A 121 4.08 3.19 -18.28
CA PRO A 121 3.49 3.48 -16.99
C PRO A 121 4.29 2.88 -15.83
N ALA A 122 4.29 3.57 -14.68
CA ALA A 122 4.87 3.03 -13.47
C ALA A 122 4.10 1.76 -13.05
N THR A 123 4.84 0.75 -12.62
CA THR A 123 4.28 -0.46 -12.02
C THR A 123 5.17 -0.94 -10.89
N THR A 124 4.55 -1.50 -9.86
CA THR A 124 5.29 -2.06 -8.72
C THR A 124 5.94 -3.41 -9.04
N GLY A 125 5.55 -4.06 -10.13
CA GLY A 125 6.05 -5.39 -10.53
C GLY A 125 5.63 -6.52 -9.59
N THR A 126 5.03 -6.24 -8.43
CA THR A 126 4.55 -7.25 -7.49
C THR A 126 3.40 -6.71 -6.63
N TRP A 127 2.39 -7.54 -6.41
CA TRP A 127 1.28 -7.22 -5.51
C TRP A 127 1.66 -7.29 -4.01
N LEU A 128 2.79 -7.92 -3.67
CA LEU A 128 3.23 -8.10 -2.28
C LEU A 128 3.46 -6.78 -1.54
N VAL A 129 3.67 -5.68 -2.27
CA VAL A 129 3.81 -4.33 -1.69
C VAL A 129 2.59 -3.91 -0.87
N VAL A 130 1.41 -4.45 -1.19
CA VAL A 130 0.15 -4.22 -0.47
C VAL A 130 0.22 -4.67 0.99
N LEU A 131 1.04 -5.69 1.29
CA LEU A 131 1.17 -6.26 2.64
C LEU A 131 1.95 -5.34 3.60
N ALA A 132 2.71 -4.38 3.11
CA ALA A 132 3.53 -3.49 3.94
C ALA A 132 2.68 -2.69 4.93
N GLN A 133 1.55 -2.15 4.50
CA GLN A 133 0.64 -1.35 5.33
C GLN A 133 -0.01 -2.17 6.45
N PRO A 134 -0.72 -3.29 6.19
CA PRO A 134 -1.35 -4.08 7.24
C PRO A 134 -0.33 -4.75 8.17
N ALA A 135 0.84 -5.14 7.67
CA ALA A 135 1.90 -5.72 8.50
C ALA A 135 2.39 -4.72 9.55
N LEU A 136 2.69 -3.48 9.13
CA LEU A 136 3.16 -2.47 10.07
C LEU A 136 2.04 -1.98 10.99
N ALA A 137 0.80 -1.88 10.49
CA ALA A 137 -0.37 -1.56 11.33
C ALA A 137 -0.57 -2.61 12.43
N ALA A 138 -0.46 -3.90 12.09
CA ALA A 138 -0.53 -5.00 13.06
C ALA A 138 0.60 -4.92 14.10
N ALA A 139 1.84 -4.71 13.65
CA ALA A 139 3.01 -4.63 14.53
C ALA A 139 2.88 -3.46 15.53
N VAL A 140 2.52 -2.27 15.05
CA VAL A 140 2.37 -1.08 15.90
C VAL A 140 1.20 -1.24 16.87
N TYR A 141 0.04 -1.72 16.41
CA TYR A 141 -1.09 -1.93 17.30
C TYR A 141 -0.79 -2.95 18.39
N THR A 142 -0.16 -4.08 18.02
CA THR A 142 0.23 -5.13 18.99
C THR A 142 1.28 -4.61 19.97
N PHE A 143 2.25 -3.82 19.50
CA PHE A 143 3.25 -3.18 20.36
C PHE A 143 2.58 -2.27 21.38
N LEU A 144 1.65 -1.40 20.95
CA LEU A 144 0.92 -0.51 21.85
C LEU A 144 0.07 -1.28 22.87
N ALA A 145 -0.53 -2.41 22.46
CA ALA A 145 -1.28 -3.28 23.36
C ALA A 145 -0.37 -3.92 24.42
N ALA A 146 0.78 -4.43 24.01
CA ALA A 146 1.74 -5.06 24.92
C ALA A 146 2.37 -4.05 25.90
N TRP A 147 2.67 -2.84 25.42
CA TRP A 147 3.32 -1.82 26.26
C TRP A 147 2.41 -1.24 27.33
N ASN A 148 1.10 -1.13 27.07
CA ASN A 148 0.18 -0.49 28.02
C ASN A 148 -0.27 -1.37 29.19
N GLY A 149 0.11 -2.65 29.26
CA GLY A 149 0.02 -3.51 30.44
C GLY A 149 -1.35 -3.67 31.11
N HIS A 150 -2.42 -3.11 30.54
CA HIS A 150 -3.78 -3.23 31.07
C HIS A 150 -4.49 -4.37 30.34
N PRO A 151 -4.66 -5.53 30.99
CA PRO A 151 -5.44 -6.62 30.44
C PRO A 151 -6.93 -6.26 30.49
N THR A 152 -7.40 -5.44 29.54
CA THR A 152 -8.85 -5.27 29.31
C THR A 152 -9.47 -6.52 28.67
N LEU A 153 -8.82 -7.66 28.78
CA LEU A 153 -9.36 -8.98 28.47
C LEU A 153 -10.01 -9.65 29.68
N ASP A 154 -9.77 -9.13 30.90
CA ASP A 154 -10.48 -9.60 32.09
C ASP A 154 -11.92 -9.02 32.06
N ARG A 155 -12.87 -9.94 32.01
CA ARG A 155 -14.27 -9.65 32.28
C ARG A 155 -14.39 -9.24 33.75
N PRO A 156 -14.84 -8.00 34.07
CA PRO A 156 -15.00 -7.56 35.46
C PRO A 156 -16.10 -8.31 36.23
N ASP A 157 -16.89 -9.07 35.53
CA ASP A 157 -18.23 -9.48 36.00
C ASP A 157 -18.25 -10.85 36.70
N LEU A 158 -17.12 -11.53 36.86
CA LEU A 158 -17.11 -12.87 37.48
C LEU A 158 -16.67 -12.90 38.97
N TYR A 159 -16.33 -11.75 39.57
CA TYR A 159 -15.84 -11.69 40.96
C TYR A 159 -16.78 -10.99 41.96
N GLU A 160 -17.97 -10.60 41.54
CA GLU A 160 -18.97 -10.00 42.45
C GLU A 160 -20.11 -10.96 42.84
N VAL A 161 -19.83 -12.25 43.00
CA VAL A 161 -20.79 -13.19 43.61
C VAL A 161 -20.10 -14.01 44.67
N SER A 162 -19.95 -13.43 45.88
CA SER A 162 -19.84 -14.15 47.16
C SER A 162 -20.18 -13.25 48.31
#